data_0027db10e90dbde7210ed3d05d5b1791
#
_entry.id   0027db10e90dbde7210ed3d05d5b1791
#
_cell.length_a   1.000
_cell.length_b   1.000
_cell.length_c   1.000
_cell.angle_alpha   90.00
_cell.angle_beta   90.00
_cell.angle_gamma   90.00
#
_symmetry.space_group_name_H-M   'P 1'
#
loop_
_entity.id
_entity.type
_entity.pdbx_description
1 polymer ?
#
loop_
_entity_poly.entity_id
_entity_poly.type
_entity_poly.pdbx_seq_one_letter_code
_entity_poly.pdbx_strand_id
1 'polypeptide(L)'
;MNYKEIKIWEDTDNEAFLKCYILDTKEFHEEKKKPAVIICPGGGYLRTAERESEPVAIKFASYGYQVFVLKYNVYFGNKERPDLKNLPQPNEKSVYPQPLFDLAMAIRIIRNNAEEWFIDEDKIVLCGFSAGGNLVANMGVKWHEKFISEKLNVASEHFKPNVLILSYPITDYTLMKKEFEKNPKEDLKEFWDMSNKAIFGKENPNEKELIDLSPALHVSQDTPPTFIWHTANDSLVY
;
A
#
# COMPACT_ATOMS: atom_id res chain seq x y z
N MET A 1 -11.88 -8.97 -19.80
CA MET A 1 -11.17 -8.17 -18.77
C MET A 1 -10.37 -7.09 -19.47
N ASN A 2 -10.62 -5.85 -19.13
CA ASN A 2 -9.93 -4.68 -19.68
C ASN A 2 -8.75 -4.33 -18.77
N TYR A 3 -7.57 -4.19 -19.36
CA TYR A 3 -6.38 -3.73 -18.65
C TYR A 3 -6.05 -2.30 -19.05
N LYS A 4 -5.74 -1.45 -18.06
CA LYS A 4 -5.20 -0.10 -18.30
C LYS A 4 -4.29 0.33 -17.14
N GLU A 5 -3.37 1.24 -17.42
CA GLU A 5 -2.56 1.93 -16.42
C GLU A 5 -2.97 3.38 -16.32
N ILE A 6 -3.10 3.89 -15.10
CA ILE A 6 -3.51 5.26 -14.83
C ILE A 6 -2.46 5.91 -13.94
N LYS A 7 -1.87 7.02 -14.40
CA LYS A 7 -1.11 7.89 -13.52
C LYS A 7 -2.04 8.47 -12.46
N ILE A 8 -1.66 8.36 -11.19
CA ILE A 8 -2.51 8.84 -10.10
C ILE A 8 -2.28 10.32 -9.77
N TRP A 9 -1.18 10.90 -10.27
CA TRP A 9 -0.84 12.31 -10.14
C TRP A 9 -0.62 12.94 -11.51
N GLU A 10 -0.97 14.23 -11.65
CA GLU A 10 -0.67 15.00 -12.85
C GLU A 10 0.80 15.41 -12.95
N ASP A 11 1.50 15.45 -11.80
CA ASP A 11 2.92 15.75 -11.71
C ASP A 11 3.76 14.70 -12.45
N THR A 12 4.56 15.16 -13.42
CA THR A 12 5.39 14.29 -14.28
C THR A 12 6.51 13.56 -13.52
N ASP A 13 6.95 14.15 -12.41
CA ASP A 13 8.02 13.61 -11.58
C ASP A 13 7.50 12.56 -10.57
N ASN A 14 6.20 12.39 -10.48
CA ASN A 14 5.60 11.37 -9.65
C ASN A 14 5.47 10.06 -10.44
N GLU A 15 6.08 8.99 -9.92
CA GLU A 15 6.12 7.68 -10.60
C GLU A 15 5.01 6.73 -10.14
N ALA A 16 4.13 7.16 -9.23
CA ALA A 16 3.04 6.31 -8.76
C ALA A 16 1.95 6.17 -9.83
N PHE A 17 1.49 4.93 -10.03
CA PHE A 17 0.42 4.63 -10.97
C PHE A 17 -0.42 3.43 -10.52
N LEU A 18 -1.59 3.29 -11.11
CA LEU A 18 -2.54 2.24 -10.82
C LEU A 18 -2.68 1.31 -12.02
N LYS A 19 -2.40 0.02 -11.85
CA LYS A 19 -2.74 -1.03 -12.82
C LYS A 19 -4.17 -1.46 -12.56
N CYS A 20 -5.02 -1.34 -13.55
CA CYS A 20 -6.46 -1.62 -13.44
C CYS A 20 -6.81 -2.88 -14.23
N TYR A 21 -7.40 -3.86 -13.56
CA TYR A 21 -7.92 -5.12 -14.13
C TYR A 21 -9.43 -5.10 -13.97
N ILE A 22 -10.15 -4.58 -14.97
CA ILE A 22 -11.58 -4.33 -14.92
C ILE A 22 -12.32 -5.42 -15.68
N LEU A 23 -13.17 -6.17 -14.98
CA LEU A 23 -14.03 -7.17 -15.58
C LEU A 23 -15.15 -6.47 -16.37
N ASP A 24 -15.23 -6.78 -17.64
CA ASP A 24 -16.34 -6.33 -18.47
C ASP A 24 -17.55 -7.22 -18.22
N THR A 25 -18.67 -6.63 -17.80
CA THR A 25 -19.91 -7.34 -17.47
C THR A 25 -21.05 -6.99 -18.43
N LYS A 26 -20.81 -6.14 -19.43
CA LYS A 26 -21.84 -5.65 -20.35
C LYS A 26 -22.54 -6.76 -21.13
N GLU A 27 -21.82 -7.83 -21.49
CA GLU A 27 -22.40 -8.98 -22.21
C GLU A 27 -23.34 -9.84 -21.35
N PHE A 28 -23.17 -9.82 -20.03
CA PHE A 28 -23.93 -10.69 -19.12
C PHE A 28 -25.15 -10.01 -18.51
N HIS A 29 -25.43 -8.75 -18.83
CA HIS A 29 -26.50 -7.95 -18.23
C HIS A 29 -26.53 -8.02 -16.69
N GLU A 30 -25.37 -8.18 -16.06
CA GLU A 30 -25.28 -8.18 -14.61
C GLU A 30 -25.51 -6.77 -14.08
N GLU A 31 -26.66 -6.53 -13.46
CA GLU A 31 -26.97 -5.28 -12.80
C GLU A 31 -26.23 -5.07 -11.47
N LYS A 32 -25.57 -6.13 -10.97
CA LYS A 32 -24.94 -6.12 -9.65
C LYS A 32 -23.52 -5.57 -9.72
N LYS A 33 -23.29 -4.43 -9.07
CA LYS A 33 -21.95 -3.87 -8.88
C LYS A 33 -21.04 -4.88 -8.16
N LYS A 34 -19.74 -4.86 -8.48
CA LYS A 34 -18.73 -5.80 -8.01
C LYS A 34 -17.89 -5.20 -6.88
N PRO A 35 -17.43 -6.00 -5.91
CA PRO A 35 -16.44 -5.54 -4.95
C PRO A 35 -15.14 -5.16 -5.67
N ALA A 36 -14.42 -4.21 -5.09
CA ALA A 36 -13.09 -3.82 -5.57
C ALA A 36 -12.00 -4.21 -4.57
N VAL A 37 -10.82 -4.56 -5.06
CA VAL A 37 -9.63 -4.74 -4.23
C VAL A 37 -8.46 -3.91 -4.76
N ILE A 38 -7.83 -3.16 -3.87
CA ILE A 38 -6.59 -2.43 -4.13
C ILE A 38 -5.46 -3.21 -3.48
N ILE A 39 -4.51 -3.65 -4.29
CA ILE A 39 -3.34 -4.44 -3.86
C ILE A 39 -2.16 -3.49 -3.73
N CYS A 40 -1.53 -3.47 -2.55
CA CYS A 40 -0.29 -2.77 -2.26
C CYS A 40 0.82 -3.80 -2.04
N PRO A 41 1.69 -4.04 -3.03
CA PRO A 41 2.78 -4.99 -2.91
C PRO A 41 3.80 -4.56 -1.87
N GLY A 42 4.52 -5.51 -1.28
CA GLY A 42 5.66 -5.26 -0.41
C GLY A 42 6.94 -4.93 -1.18
N GLY A 43 8.05 -4.96 -0.47
CA GLY A 43 9.39 -4.70 -1.01
C GLY A 43 10.19 -3.69 -0.21
N GLY A 44 9.88 -3.52 1.10
CA GLY A 44 10.62 -2.68 2.04
C GLY A 44 10.54 -1.17 1.72
N TYR A 45 9.53 -0.70 1.02
CA TYR A 45 9.46 0.65 0.45
C TYR A 45 10.61 0.97 -0.53
N LEU A 46 11.47 0.00 -0.81
CA LEU A 46 12.56 0.15 -1.78
C LEU A 46 12.08 -0.07 -3.22
N ARG A 47 11.14 -0.98 -3.40
CA ARG A 47 10.51 -1.33 -4.68
C ARG A 47 9.15 -1.96 -4.43
N THR A 48 8.37 -2.17 -5.48
CA THR A 48 7.15 -2.99 -5.42
C THR A 48 7.42 -4.40 -5.94
N ALA A 49 7.07 -5.44 -5.15
CA ALA A 49 7.34 -6.84 -5.47
C ALA A 49 6.35 -7.36 -6.53
N GLU A 50 6.86 -7.83 -7.67
CA GLU A 50 6.02 -8.30 -8.78
C GLU A 50 5.21 -9.56 -8.41
N ARG A 51 5.78 -10.47 -7.60
CA ARG A 51 5.08 -11.68 -7.13
C ARG A 51 3.83 -11.39 -6.28
N GLU A 52 3.77 -10.21 -5.68
CA GLU A 52 2.66 -9.73 -4.84
C GLU A 52 1.74 -8.76 -5.61
N SER A 53 2.00 -8.57 -6.88
CA SER A 53 1.27 -7.67 -7.79
C SER A 53 0.29 -8.44 -8.68
N GLU A 54 0.68 -8.69 -9.91
CA GLU A 54 -0.19 -9.26 -10.95
C GLU A 54 -0.68 -10.68 -10.66
N PRO A 55 0.13 -11.62 -10.10
CA PRO A 55 -0.38 -12.95 -9.77
C PRO A 55 -1.52 -12.91 -8.75
N VAL A 56 -1.44 -12.01 -7.77
CA VAL A 56 -2.49 -11.79 -6.77
C VAL A 56 -3.71 -11.14 -7.43
N ALA A 57 -3.48 -10.15 -8.32
CA ALA A 57 -4.55 -9.48 -9.04
C ALA A 57 -5.38 -10.46 -9.89
N ILE A 58 -4.73 -11.33 -10.64
CA ILE A 58 -5.40 -12.36 -11.45
C ILE A 58 -6.24 -13.28 -10.57
N LYS A 59 -5.74 -13.63 -9.39
CA LYS A 59 -6.48 -14.50 -8.46
C LYS A 59 -7.75 -13.83 -7.94
N PHE A 60 -7.70 -12.58 -7.51
CA PHE A 60 -8.91 -11.84 -7.11
C PHE A 60 -9.88 -11.63 -8.27
N ALA A 61 -9.37 -11.30 -9.47
CA ALA A 61 -10.19 -11.15 -10.66
C ALA A 61 -10.95 -12.44 -10.99
N SER A 62 -10.33 -13.62 -10.80
CA SER A 62 -10.98 -14.92 -11.00
C SER A 62 -12.15 -15.17 -10.04
N TYR A 63 -12.24 -14.45 -8.93
CA TYR A 63 -13.37 -14.47 -7.99
C TYR A 63 -14.38 -13.34 -8.24
N GLY A 64 -14.24 -12.60 -9.33
CA GLY A 64 -15.22 -11.58 -9.74
C GLY A 64 -15.00 -10.19 -9.12
N TYR A 65 -13.83 -9.92 -8.56
CA TYR A 65 -13.47 -8.59 -8.09
C TYR A 65 -13.03 -7.68 -9.23
N GLN A 66 -13.32 -6.38 -9.13
CA GLN A 66 -12.59 -5.35 -9.85
C GLN A 66 -11.25 -5.14 -9.13
N VAL A 67 -10.13 -5.27 -9.84
CA VAL A 67 -8.82 -5.36 -9.21
C VAL A 67 -7.91 -4.23 -9.64
N PHE A 68 -7.19 -3.69 -8.66
CA PHE A 68 -6.26 -2.59 -8.84
C PHE A 68 -4.95 -2.92 -8.12
N VAL A 69 -3.82 -2.76 -8.81
CA VAL A 69 -2.50 -2.86 -8.19
C VAL A 69 -1.89 -1.47 -8.13
N LEU A 70 -1.65 -0.99 -6.92
CA LEU A 70 -1.02 0.30 -6.71
C LEU A 70 0.50 0.15 -6.75
N LYS A 71 1.12 0.79 -7.72
CA LYS A 71 2.55 1.04 -7.78
C LYS A 71 2.80 2.39 -7.12
N TYR A 72 2.84 2.40 -5.78
CA TYR A 72 3.10 3.61 -4.98
C TYR A 72 4.56 4.05 -5.10
N ASN A 73 4.88 5.29 -4.72
CA ASN A 73 6.24 5.78 -4.76
C ASN A 73 7.15 4.98 -3.83
N VAL A 74 8.24 4.49 -4.37
CA VAL A 74 9.25 3.67 -3.70
C VAL A 74 10.66 4.23 -3.98
N TYR A 75 11.62 3.91 -3.13
CA TYR A 75 12.95 4.51 -3.11
C TYR A 75 13.71 4.39 -4.44
N PHE A 76 13.64 3.23 -5.10
CA PHE A 76 14.30 3.00 -6.38
C PHE A 76 13.41 3.30 -7.60
N GLY A 77 12.20 3.84 -7.37
CA GLY A 77 11.23 4.07 -8.44
C GLY A 77 10.53 2.81 -8.93
N ASN A 78 9.60 2.99 -9.87
CA ASN A 78 8.74 1.93 -10.37
C ASN A 78 9.04 1.50 -11.81
N LYS A 79 10.04 2.09 -12.48
CA LYS A 79 10.27 1.90 -13.91
C LYS A 79 11.02 0.62 -14.25
N GLU A 80 12.03 0.26 -13.45
CA GLU A 80 12.87 -0.91 -13.71
C GLU A 80 13.34 -1.55 -12.39
N ARG A 81 13.78 -2.82 -12.47
CA ARG A 81 14.51 -3.41 -11.35
C ARG A 81 15.81 -2.65 -11.15
N PRO A 82 16.11 -2.18 -9.93
CA PRO A 82 17.37 -1.52 -9.66
C PRO A 82 18.53 -2.46 -9.96
N ASP A 83 19.51 -1.98 -10.71
CA ASP A 83 20.82 -2.63 -10.80
C ASP A 83 21.51 -2.42 -9.43
N LEU A 84 21.68 -3.50 -8.67
CA LEU A 84 22.33 -3.45 -7.37
C LEU A 84 23.79 -2.99 -7.41
N LYS A 85 24.42 -2.99 -8.60
CA LYS A 85 25.78 -2.45 -8.80
C LYS A 85 25.77 -0.95 -9.07
N ASN A 86 24.66 -0.43 -9.61
CA ASN A 86 24.49 0.98 -9.95
C ASN A 86 23.12 1.42 -9.46
N LEU A 87 22.98 1.64 -8.16
CA LEU A 87 21.71 2.06 -7.55
C LEU A 87 21.23 3.38 -8.17
N PRO A 88 19.95 3.50 -8.52
CA PRO A 88 19.39 4.75 -9.01
C PRO A 88 19.42 5.82 -7.92
N GLN A 89 19.30 7.07 -8.33
CA GLN A 89 19.12 8.16 -7.36
C GLN A 89 17.87 7.92 -6.52
N PRO A 90 17.93 8.21 -5.19
CA PRO A 90 16.79 8.04 -4.32
C PRO A 90 15.57 8.85 -4.78
N ASN A 91 14.41 8.24 -4.77
CA ASN A 91 13.16 8.96 -4.96
C ASN A 91 12.69 9.53 -3.63
N GLU A 92 12.82 10.83 -3.45
CA GLU A 92 12.40 11.53 -2.22
C GLU A 92 10.88 11.41 -1.97
N LYS A 93 10.09 11.14 -3.00
CA LYS A 93 8.64 10.88 -2.88
C LYS A 93 8.32 9.50 -2.27
N SER A 94 9.32 8.64 -1.99
CA SER A 94 9.10 7.42 -1.21
C SER A 94 8.87 7.67 0.28
N VAL A 95 9.26 8.86 0.77
CA VAL A 95 9.19 9.21 2.20
C VAL A 95 7.74 9.45 2.63
N TYR A 96 7.37 8.92 3.79
CA TYR A 96 6.07 9.18 4.41
C TYR A 96 5.85 10.70 4.62
N PRO A 97 4.66 11.24 4.32
CA PRO A 97 3.41 10.51 4.04
C PRO A 97 3.09 10.28 2.56
N GLN A 98 4.00 10.48 1.62
CA GLN A 98 3.68 10.41 0.20
C GLN A 98 3.09 9.05 -0.25
N PRO A 99 3.62 7.85 0.14
CA PRO A 99 2.98 6.59 -0.20
C PRO A 99 1.53 6.47 0.31
N LEU A 100 1.23 7.08 1.47
CA LEU A 100 -0.14 7.12 2.00
C LEU A 100 -1.05 8.00 1.14
N PHE A 101 -0.55 9.13 0.66
CA PHE A 101 -1.28 9.97 -0.30
C PHE A 101 -1.50 9.25 -1.64
N ASP A 102 -0.53 8.45 -2.09
CA ASP A 102 -0.68 7.63 -3.30
C ASP A 102 -1.84 6.64 -3.15
N LEU A 103 -1.93 5.97 -2.00
CA LEU A 103 -3.03 5.05 -1.71
C LEU A 103 -4.38 5.79 -1.58
N ALA A 104 -4.41 6.92 -0.90
CA ALA A 104 -5.62 7.74 -0.79
C ALA A 104 -6.09 8.23 -2.18
N MET A 105 -5.17 8.65 -3.05
CA MET A 105 -5.50 9.05 -4.42
C MET A 105 -6.01 7.86 -5.25
N ALA A 106 -5.45 6.66 -5.09
CA ALA A 106 -5.95 5.45 -5.73
C ALA A 106 -7.40 5.15 -5.31
N ILE A 107 -7.71 5.23 -4.01
CA ILE A 107 -9.08 5.07 -3.51
C ILE A 107 -10.01 6.10 -4.13
N ARG A 108 -9.60 7.37 -4.18
CA ARG A 108 -10.36 8.45 -4.81
C ARG A 108 -10.65 8.18 -6.29
N ILE A 109 -9.65 7.77 -7.06
CA ILE A 109 -9.81 7.45 -8.48
C ILE A 109 -10.83 6.31 -8.65
N ILE A 110 -10.75 5.28 -7.83
CA ILE A 110 -11.65 4.12 -7.90
C ILE A 110 -13.08 4.52 -7.57
N ARG A 111 -13.31 5.30 -6.51
CA ARG A 111 -14.66 5.80 -6.16
C ARG A 111 -15.22 6.73 -7.22
N ASN A 112 -14.43 7.65 -7.76
CA ASN A 112 -14.88 8.56 -8.80
C ASN A 112 -15.27 7.84 -10.11
N ASN A 113 -14.75 6.65 -10.34
CA ASN A 113 -15.07 5.83 -11.51
C ASN A 113 -15.98 4.62 -11.19
N ALA A 114 -16.55 4.56 -9.98
CA ALA A 114 -17.27 3.39 -9.50
C ALA A 114 -18.46 3.01 -10.42
N GLU A 115 -19.16 4.00 -10.96
CA GLU A 115 -20.26 3.77 -11.90
C GLU A 115 -19.75 3.18 -13.23
N GLU A 116 -18.74 3.81 -13.84
CA GLU A 116 -18.16 3.36 -15.11
C GLU A 116 -17.52 1.97 -15.01
N TRP A 117 -16.86 1.67 -13.87
CA TRP A 117 -16.15 0.42 -13.65
C TRP A 117 -16.99 -0.63 -12.93
N PHE A 118 -18.25 -0.33 -12.71
CA PHE A 118 -19.22 -1.23 -12.11
C PHE A 118 -18.83 -1.71 -10.70
N ILE A 119 -18.37 -0.77 -9.86
CA ILE A 119 -17.87 -1.02 -8.50
C ILE A 119 -18.94 -0.73 -7.46
N ASP A 120 -19.05 -1.61 -6.47
CA ASP A 120 -19.78 -1.40 -5.23
C ASP A 120 -18.89 -0.61 -4.25
N GLU A 121 -19.20 0.65 -4.05
CA GLU A 121 -18.41 1.56 -3.22
C GLU A 121 -18.42 1.17 -1.73
N ASP A 122 -19.39 0.38 -1.31
CA ASP A 122 -19.48 -0.18 0.05
C ASP A 122 -18.68 -1.47 0.21
N LYS A 123 -17.92 -1.89 -0.82
CA LYS A 123 -17.11 -3.12 -0.84
C LYS A 123 -15.71 -2.90 -1.42
N ILE A 124 -15.03 -1.87 -0.91
CA ILE A 124 -13.62 -1.59 -1.27
C ILE A 124 -12.70 -2.23 -0.23
N VAL A 125 -11.90 -3.19 -0.69
CA VAL A 125 -10.92 -3.92 0.11
C VAL A 125 -9.52 -3.38 -0.17
N LEU A 126 -8.73 -3.15 0.87
CA LEU A 126 -7.31 -2.91 0.72
C LEU A 126 -6.55 -4.19 1.09
N CYS A 127 -5.66 -4.63 0.22
CA CYS A 127 -4.84 -5.82 0.42
C CYS A 127 -3.37 -5.44 0.35
N GLY A 128 -2.61 -5.67 1.41
CA GLY A 128 -1.21 -5.28 1.48
C GLY A 128 -0.28 -6.38 1.99
N PHE A 129 0.96 -6.37 1.47
CA PHE A 129 2.00 -7.34 1.78
C PHE A 129 3.22 -6.65 2.37
N SER A 130 3.77 -7.13 3.49
CA SER A 130 4.99 -6.58 4.10
C SER A 130 4.92 -5.05 4.26
N ALA A 131 5.81 -4.28 3.64
CA ALA A 131 5.76 -2.81 3.60
C ALA A 131 4.43 -2.27 3.01
N GLY A 132 3.89 -2.91 1.96
CA GLY A 132 2.55 -2.59 1.44
C GLY A 132 1.45 -2.93 2.44
N GLY A 133 1.64 -3.95 3.29
CA GLY A 133 0.79 -4.26 4.44
C GLY A 133 0.82 -3.16 5.51
N ASN A 134 2.00 -2.61 5.79
CA ASN A 134 2.15 -1.44 6.65
C ASN A 134 1.41 -0.22 6.07
N LEU A 135 1.57 0.03 4.76
CA LEU A 135 0.86 1.12 4.06
C LEU A 135 -0.66 0.99 4.18
N VAL A 136 -1.20 -0.20 3.90
CA VAL A 136 -2.63 -0.51 4.02
C VAL A 136 -3.12 -0.38 5.46
N ALA A 137 -2.35 -0.88 6.43
CA ALA A 137 -2.70 -0.77 7.85
C ALA A 137 -2.71 0.69 8.32
N ASN A 138 -1.72 1.51 7.89
CA ASN A 138 -1.71 2.95 8.17
C ASN A 138 -2.92 3.66 7.55
N MET A 139 -3.33 3.31 6.32
CA MET A 139 -4.57 3.84 5.75
C MET A 139 -5.78 3.45 6.60
N GLY A 140 -5.85 2.21 7.06
CA GLY A 140 -6.95 1.71 7.88
C GLY A 140 -7.12 2.41 9.22
N VAL A 141 -6.04 2.84 9.85
CA VAL A 141 -6.09 3.54 11.15
C VAL A 141 -6.10 5.07 11.02
N LYS A 142 -5.72 5.62 9.85
CA LYS A 142 -5.54 7.08 9.63
C LYS A 142 -6.47 7.68 8.56
N TRP A 143 -7.37 6.92 7.95
CA TRP A 143 -8.22 7.41 6.86
C TRP A 143 -8.98 8.70 7.21
N HIS A 144 -9.29 8.93 8.49
CA HIS A 144 -10.01 10.10 9.00
C HIS A 144 -9.09 11.28 9.37
N GLU A 145 -7.78 11.13 9.27
CA GLU A 145 -6.83 12.19 9.64
C GLU A 145 -6.89 13.37 8.67
N LYS A 146 -6.92 14.58 9.24
CA LYS A 146 -7.10 15.82 8.49
C LYS A 146 -6.03 16.06 7.44
N PHE A 147 -4.78 15.66 7.69
CA PHE A 147 -3.69 15.89 6.74
C PHE A 147 -3.93 15.17 5.39
N ILE A 148 -4.68 14.06 5.37
CA ILE A 148 -5.05 13.35 4.13
C ILE A 148 -6.14 14.13 3.40
N SER A 149 -7.22 14.48 4.09
CA SER A 149 -8.36 15.20 3.52
C SER A 149 -7.97 16.60 3.03
N GLU A 150 -7.12 17.31 3.77
CA GLU A 150 -6.59 18.62 3.38
C GLU A 150 -5.67 18.53 2.15
N LYS A 151 -4.75 17.54 2.11
CA LYS A 151 -3.85 17.32 0.98
C LYS A 151 -4.60 17.06 -0.33
N LEU A 152 -5.69 16.29 -0.26
CA LEU A 152 -6.44 15.86 -1.43
C LEU A 152 -7.69 16.72 -1.68
N ASN A 153 -8.02 17.63 -0.77
CA ASN A 153 -9.21 18.47 -0.81
C ASN A 153 -10.50 17.64 -1.02
N VAL A 154 -10.66 16.60 -0.21
CA VAL A 154 -11.79 15.66 -0.24
C VAL A 154 -12.14 15.25 1.19
N ALA A 155 -13.42 15.05 1.48
CA ALA A 155 -13.89 14.60 2.80
C ALA A 155 -13.28 13.24 3.19
N SER A 156 -12.94 13.08 4.46
CA SER A 156 -12.21 11.91 4.99
C SER A 156 -12.90 10.59 4.72
N GLU A 157 -14.24 10.56 4.78
CA GLU A 157 -15.06 9.37 4.54
C GLU A 157 -14.82 8.76 3.16
N HIS A 158 -14.38 9.57 2.21
CA HIS A 158 -14.05 9.11 0.86
C HIS A 158 -12.83 8.17 0.83
N PHE A 159 -11.99 8.23 1.86
CA PHE A 159 -10.78 7.38 1.97
C PHE A 159 -11.01 6.14 2.84
N LYS A 160 -12.16 6.02 3.50
CA LYS A 160 -12.47 4.89 4.39
C LYS A 160 -12.55 3.59 3.62
N PRO A 161 -11.67 2.60 3.87
CA PRO A 161 -11.81 1.26 3.31
C PRO A 161 -12.88 0.48 4.08
N ASN A 162 -13.47 -0.53 3.42
CA ASN A 162 -14.47 -1.38 4.06
C ASN A 162 -13.84 -2.58 4.78
N VAL A 163 -12.72 -3.11 4.25
CA VAL A 163 -11.99 -4.27 4.80
C VAL A 163 -10.50 -4.12 4.52
N LEU A 164 -9.67 -4.60 5.44
CA LEU A 164 -8.22 -4.73 5.26
C LEU A 164 -7.81 -6.21 5.22
N ILE A 165 -6.91 -6.54 4.31
CA ILE A 165 -6.21 -7.84 4.24
C ILE A 165 -4.72 -7.55 4.33
N LEU A 166 -4.10 -8.02 5.41
CA LEU A 166 -2.71 -7.75 5.74
C LEU A 166 -1.92 -9.07 5.75
N SER A 167 -0.98 -9.22 4.83
CA SER A 167 -0.11 -10.38 4.76
C SER A 167 1.28 -10.01 5.25
N TYR A 168 1.74 -10.63 6.33
CA TYR A 168 3.02 -10.39 7.01
C TYR A 168 3.40 -8.88 7.09
N PRO A 169 2.47 -8.03 7.59
CA PRO A 169 2.67 -6.59 7.63
C PRO A 169 3.65 -6.18 8.72
N ILE A 170 4.36 -5.07 8.53
CA ILE A 170 5.00 -4.39 9.65
C ILE A 170 3.92 -3.57 10.36
N THR A 171 3.54 -3.98 11.57
CA THR A 171 2.49 -3.29 12.34
C THR A 171 3.05 -2.41 13.46
N ASP A 172 4.28 -2.68 13.91
CA ASP A 172 4.94 -1.93 14.98
C ASP A 172 6.45 -1.80 14.72
N TYR A 173 6.88 -0.64 14.28
CA TYR A 173 8.30 -0.33 14.06
C TYR A 173 9.09 -0.21 15.37
N THR A 174 8.42 0.12 16.49
CA THR A 174 9.11 0.18 17.79
C THR A 174 9.49 -1.21 18.29
N LEU A 175 8.59 -2.19 18.06
CA LEU A 175 8.84 -3.59 18.33
C LEU A 175 9.93 -4.14 17.41
N MET A 176 9.82 -3.86 16.09
CA MET A 176 10.82 -4.27 15.11
C MET A 176 12.22 -3.81 15.50
N LYS A 177 12.39 -2.54 15.88
CA LYS A 177 13.67 -2.00 16.33
C LYS A 177 14.19 -2.74 17.56
N LYS A 178 13.34 -2.94 18.59
CA LYS A 178 13.72 -3.65 19.83
C LYS A 178 14.17 -5.10 19.57
N GLU A 179 13.44 -5.81 18.70
CA GLU A 179 13.80 -7.20 18.38
C GLU A 179 15.09 -7.28 17.55
N PHE A 180 15.30 -6.35 16.64
CA PHE A 180 16.56 -6.25 15.89
C PHE A 180 17.75 -5.90 16.79
N GLU A 181 17.58 -5.02 17.76
CA GLU A 181 18.62 -4.67 18.75
C GLU A 181 18.97 -5.84 19.67
N LYS A 182 18.00 -6.68 20.06
CA LYS A 182 18.22 -7.90 20.85
C LYS A 182 18.93 -9.00 20.07
N ASN A 183 18.58 -9.16 18.80
CA ASN A 183 19.07 -10.21 17.93
C ASN A 183 19.57 -9.61 16.61
N PRO A 184 20.72 -8.91 16.61
CA PRO A 184 21.25 -8.27 15.42
C PRO A 184 21.54 -9.32 14.33
N LYS A 185 20.99 -9.08 13.13
CA LYS A 185 21.22 -9.87 11.93
C LYS A 185 22.00 -8.99 10.96
N GLU A 186 23.32 -9.16 10.93
CA GLU A 186 24.20 -8.31 10.12
C GLU A 186 23.85 -8.37 8.63
N ASP A 187 23.42 -9.52 8.12
CA ASP A 187 22.97 -9.75 6.76
C ASP A 187 21.67 -8.99 6.38
N LEU A 188 20.86 -8.63 7.39
CA LEU A 188 19.63 -7.86 7.20
C LEU A 188 19.80 -6.37 7.53
N LYS A 189 20.90 -5.98 8.16
CA LYS A 189 21.12 -4.60 8.59
C LYS A 189 21.06 -3.61 7.43
N GLU A 190 21.78 -3.88 6.37
CA GLU A 190 21.78 -3.02 5.16
C GLU A 190 20.38 -2.86 4.57
N PHE A 191 19.62 -3.96 4.50
CA PHE A 191 18.23 -3.92 4.03
C PHE A 191 17.35 -3.02 4.92
N TRP A 192 17.49 -3.14 6.24
CA TRP A 192 16.71 -2.34 7.20
C TRP A 192 17.10 -0.86 7.16
N ASP A 193 18.39 -0.55 7.11
CA ASP A 193 18.89 0.82 7.01
C ASP A 193 18.36 1.49 5.73
N MET A 194 18.39 0.78 4.60
CA MET A 194 17.84 1.27 3.34
C MET A 194 16.31 1.40 3.39
N SER A 195 15.59 0.44 3.96
CA SER A 195 14.14 0.49 4.12
C SER A 195 13.72 1.66 5.00
N ASN A 196 14.42 1.90 6.12
CA ASN A 196 14.19 3.08 6.96
C ASN A 196 14.45 4.36 6.19
N LYS A 197 15.55 4.44 5.43
CA LYS A 197 15.86 5.59 4.60
C LYS A 197 14.79 5.86 3.55
N ALA A 198 14.21 4.80 2.99
CA ALA A 198 13.14 4.91 2.02
C ALA A 198 11.88 5.53 2.61
N ILE A 199 11.41 5.07 3.76
CA ILE A 199 10.12 5.50 4.32
C ILE A 199 10.22 6.66 5.31
N PHE A 200 11.33 6.76 6.07
CA PHE A 200 11.55 7.84 7.05
C PHE A 200 12.46 8.95 6.54
N GLY A 201 13.09 8.80 5.36
CA GLY A 201 14.10 9.73 4.83
C GLY A 201 15.45 9.65 5.56
N LYS A 202 15.63 8.68 6.47
CA LYS A 202 16.85 8.50 7.29
C LYS A 202 16.97 7.05 7.76
N GLU A 203 18.19 6.59 8.02
CA GLU A 203 18.48 5.23 8.50
C GLU A 203 18.03 5.02 9.95
N ASN A 204 18.14 6.05 10.78
CA ASN A 204 17.85 6.00 12.21
C ASN A 204 16.68 6.94 12.57
N PRO A 205 15.43 6.52 12.37
CA PRO A 205 14.26 7.28 12.78
C PRO A 205 14.17 7.37 14.32
N ASN A 206 13.66 8.52 14.81
CA ASN A 206 13.44 8.70 16.24
C ASN A 206 12.17 7.95 16.69
N GLU A 207 11.98 7.83 18.02
CA GLU A 207 10.87 7.09 18.60
C GLU A 207 9.49 7.61 18.15
N LYS A 208 9.34 8.92 18.04
CA LYS A 208 8.07 9.51 17.59
C LYS A 208 7.75 9.11 16.14
N GLU A 209 8.74 9.11 15.26
CA GLU A 209 8.58 8.68 13.87
C GLU A 209 8.23 7.19 13.76
N LEU A 210 8.87 6.35 14.59
CA LEU A 210 8.55 4.92 14.65
C LEU A 210 7.11 4.70 15.13
N ILE A 211 6.68 5.38 16.21
CA ILE A 211 5.32 5.32 16.72
C ILE A 211 4.34 5.75 15.63
N ASP A 212 4.61 6.85 14.95
CA ASP A 212 3.72 7.41 13.93
C ASP A 212 3.45 6.44 12.76
N LEU A 213 4.43 5.64 12.36
CA LEU A 213 4.29 4.61 11.33
C LEU A 213 3.96 3.21 11.85
N SER A 214 3.64 3.07 13.13
CA SER A 214 3.25 1.81 13.78
C SER A 214 1.73 1.72 13.89
N PRO A 215 1.00 1.19 12.89
CA PRO A 215 -0.47 1.17 12.90
C PRO A 215 -1.05 0.42 14.09
N ALA A 216 -0.35 -0.55 14.67
CA ALA A 216 -0.80 -1.26 15.87
C ALA A 216 -1.01 -0.32 17.08
N LEU A 217 -0.31 0.82 17.12
CA LEU A 217 -0.43 1.82 18.19
C LEU A 217 -1.54 2.86 17.94
N HIS A 218 -2.21 2.80 16.80
CA HIS A 218 -3.26 3.74 16.38
C HIS A 218 -4.63 3.07 16.14
N VAL A 219 -4.77 1.80 16.49
CA VAL A 219 -6.05 1.08 16.34
C VAL A 219 -7.14 1.74 17.19
N SER A 220 -8.31 1.94 16.59
CA SER A 220 -9.50 2.53 17.25
C SER A 220 -10.77 1.80 16.80
N GLN A 221 -11.92 2.25 17.31
CA GLN A 221 -13.22 1.76 16.86
C GLN A 221 -13.53 2.10 15.37
N ASP A 222 -12.83 3.07 14.80
CA ASP A 222 -12.98 3.48 13.41
C ASP A 222 -12.13 2.65 12.45
N THR A 223 -11.25 1.78 12.98
CA THR A 223 -10.44 0.87 12.19
C THR A 223 -11.33 -0.19 11.52
N PRO A 224 -11.28 -0.37 10.18
CA PRO A 224 -12.10 -1.35 9.49
C PRO A 224 -11.84 -2.80 9.91
N PRO A 225 -12.78 -3.72 9.69
CA PRO A 225 -12.55 -5.15 9.85
C PRO A 225 -11.27 -5.57 9.13
N THR A 226 -10.39 -6.27 9.84
CA THR A 226 -9.04 -6.57 9.37
C THR A 226 -8.75 -8.06 9.48
N PHE A 227 -8.35 -8.68 8.35
CA PHE A 227 -7.75 -10.01 8.33
C PHE A 227 -6.24 -9.88 8.30
N ILE A 228 -5.55 -10.55 9.23
CA ILE A 228 -4.07 -10.58 9.31
C ILE A 228 -3.60 -12.02 9.14
N TRP A 229 -2.63 -12.22 8.25
CA TRP A 229 -1.89 -13.47 8.12
C TRP A 229 -0.39 -13.22 8.30
N HIS A 230 0.24 -14.02 9.15
CA HIS A 230 1.67 -13.95 9.44
C HIS A 230 2.22 -15.32 9.82
N THR A 231 3.47 -15.59 9.49
CA THR A 231 4.14 -16.84 9.93
C THR A 231 4.85 -16.62 11.25
N ALA A 232 4.74 -17.60 12.17
CA ALA A 232 5.39 -17.51 13.48
C ALA A 232 6.94 -17.48 13.42
N ASN A 233 7.50 -17.96 12.31
CA ASN A 233 8.95 -18.04 12.10
C ASN A 233 9.45 -17.00 11.08
N ASP A 234 8.75 -15.88 10.93
CA ASP A 234 9.22 -14.82 10.04
C ASP A 234 10.51 -14.23 10.61
N SER A 235 11.57 -14.29 9.79
CA SER A 235 12.88 -13.80 10.22
C SER A 235 13.14 -12.35 9.80
N LEU A 236 12.28 -11.80 8.97
CA LEU A 236 12.40 -10.45 8.42
C LEU A 236 11.44 -9.47 9.10
N VAL A 237 10.20 -9.89 9.36
CA VAL A 237 9.16 -9.10 10.03
C VAL A 237 8.75 -9.81 11.32
N TYR A 238 8.93 -9.16 12.48
CA TYR A 238 8.62 -9.70 13.81
C TYR A 238 7.19 -9.34 14.24
#